data_8a98a33c0e5a31027913838afe943e5b
#
_entry.id   8a98a33c0e5a31027913838afe943e5b
#
_cell.length_a   1.000
_cell.length_b   1.000
_cell.length_c   1.000
_cell.angle_alpha   90.00
_cell.angle_beta   90.00
_cell.angle_gamma   90.00
#
_symmetry.space_group_name_H-M   'P 1'
#
loop_
_entity.id
_entity.type
_entity.pdbx_description
1 polymer ?
#
loop_
_entity_poly.entity_id
_entity_poly.type
_entity_poly.pdbx_seq_one_letter_code
_entity_poly.pdbx_strand_id
1 'polypeptide(L)'
;LCAPTLVTAILNGLDLPAESYTALRGALDRKDDAGIAGLAGGAEQVLKGLLAATGTARPALAALSQLDLPEDARAAASALREVAGLVLAAAPDLSVTIDPVERRGFEYQTGVSFTLFVQGVRGELGRGGRYPLAANGASGEDAAGCTLYMDSLLRAVPGGEAEKRIFLPYGTAPAVAAELRAD
;
A
#
# COMPACT_ATOMS: atom_id res chain seq x y z
N LEU A 1 1.04 -4.71 -1.65
CA LEU A 1 0.93 -4.92 -0.20
C LEU A 1 2.29 -4.72 0.45
N CYS A 2 2.32 -4.16 1.62
CA CYS A 2 3.52 -3.96 2.43
C CYS A 2 3.22 -4.20 3.93
N ALA A 3 4.29 -4.28 4.74
CA ALA A 3 4.19 -4.36 6.19
C ALA A 3 5.16 -3.34 6.80
N PRO A 4 4.72 -2.08 7.01
CA PRO A 4 5.61 -0.98 7.45
C PRO A 4 6.37 -1.26 8.74
N THR A 5 5.82 -2.09 9.61
CA THR A 5 6.44 -2.48 10.88
C THR A 5 7.57 -3.50 10.74
N LEU A 6 7.65 -4.24 9.62
CA LEU A 6 8.62 -5.31 9.42
C LEU A 6 10.06 -4.80 9.48
N VAL A 7 10.37 -3.78 8.68
CA VAL A 7 11.71 -3.16 8.68
C VAL A 7 12.00 -2.51 10.04
N THR A 8 11.00 -1.85 10.63
CA THR A 8 11.16 -1.20 11.95
C THR A 8 11.51 -2.22 13.02
N ALA A 9 10.85 -3.39 13.03
CA ALA A 9 11.14 -4.47 13.97
C ALA A 9 12.58 -4.99 13.82
N ILE A 10 13.07 -5.13 12.60
CA ILE A 10 14.46 -5.56 12.35
C ILE A 10 15.43 -4.48 12.83
N LEU A 11 15.22 -3.22 12.44
CA LEU A 11 16.14 -2.14 12.77
C LEU A 11 16.20 -1.83 14.27
N ASN A 12 15.08 -1.94 14.98
CA ASN A 12 15.04 -1.76 16.43
C ASN A 12 15.77 -2.85 17.19
N GLY A 13 15.92 -4.03 16.60
CA GLY A 13 16.75 -5.10 17.14
C GLY A 13 18.26 -4.90 16.96
N LEU A 14 18.66 -3.88 16.17
CA LEU A 14 20.05 -3.49 15.96
C LEU A 14 20.35 -2.32 16.90
N ASP A 15 21.32 -2.47 17.76
CA ASP A 15 21.78 -1.37 18.63
C ASP A 15 22.61 -0.36 17.81
N LEU A 16 21.92 0.41 16.95
CA LEU A 16 22.52 1.34 16.01
C LEU A 16 22.49 2.78 16.56
N PRO A 17 23.58 3.55 16.36
CA PRO A 17 23.52 4.99 16.54
C PRO A 17 22.44 5.61 15.66
N ALA A 18 21.80 6.71 16.10
CA ALA A 18 20.71 7.36 15.42
C ALA A 18 21.02 7.75 13.96
N GLU A 19 22.26 8.18 13.70
CA GLU A 19 22.75 8.51 12.35
C GLU A 19 22.80 7.26 11.46
N SER A 20 23.32 6.13 11.95
CA SER A 20 23.39 4.87 11.23
C SER A 20 22.00 4.30 10.96
N TYR A 21 21.09 4.40 11.94
CA TYR A 21 19.68 4.04 11.77
C TYR A 21 19.03 4.83 10.63
N THR A 22 19.21 6.16 10.64
CA THR A 22 18.64 7.03 9.61
C THR A 22 19.24 6.77 8.23
N ALA A 23 20.54 6.57 8.15
CA ALA A 23 21.24 6.27 6.90
C ALA A 23 20.78 4.91 6.31
N LEU A 24 20.70 3.88 7.15
CA LEU A 24 20.26 2.54 6.77
C LEU A 24 18.80 2.55 6.32
N ARG A 25 17.94 3.28 7.04
CA ARG A 25 16.55 3.49 6.64
C ARG A 25 16.44 4.15 5.28
N GLY A 26 17.22 5.21 5.06
CA GLY A 26 17.26 5.91 3.76
C GLY A 26 17.79 5.03 2.63
N ALA A 27 18.73 4.12 2.89
CA ALA A 27 19.18 3.14 1.91
C ALA A 27 18.07 2.15 1.52
N LEU A 28 17.32 1.64 2.49
CA LEU A 28 16.17 0.78 2.26
C LEU A 28 15.06 1.49 1.45
N ASP A 29 14.73 2.73 1.79
CA ASP A 29 13.72 3.55 1.08
C ASP A 29 14.10 3.81 -0.39
N ARG A 30 15.40 3.86 -0.69
CA ARG A 30 15.93 3.99 -2.08
C ARG A 30 16.22 2.65 -2.74
N LYS A 31 16.05 1.54 -2.02
CA LYS A 31 16.44 0.18 -2.45
C LYS A 31 17.92 0.10 -2.85
N ASP A 32 18.75 0.79 -2.08
CA ASP A 32 20.19 0.90 -2.29
C ASP A 32 20.91 -0.24 -1.56
N ASP A 33 21.16 -1.31 -2.29
CA ASP A 33 21.83 -2.50 -1.78
C ASP A 33 23.28 -2.22 -1.32
N ALA A 34 23.96 -1.31 -2.02
CA ALA A 34 25.32 -0.90 -1.65
C ALA A 34 25.32 -0.05 -0.38
N GLY A 35 24.32 0.82 -0.21
CA GLY A 35 24.17 1.65 0.99
C GLY A 35 23.81 0.84 2.25
N ILE A 36 23.28 -0.38 2.11
CA ILE A 36 23.02 -1.28 3.23
C ILE A 36 24.32 -1.94 3.69
N ALA A 37 25.20 -2.27 2.73
CA ALA A 37 26.49 -2.90 3.03
C ALA A 37 27.33 -1.98 3.94
N GLY A 38 27.84 -2.52 5.02
CA GLY A 38 28.66 -1.77 5.98
C GLY A 38 27.90 -0.95 7.03
N LEU A 39 26.58 -0.72 6.87
CA LEU A 39 25.75 -0.07 7.89
C LEU A 39 24.95 -1.09 8.72
N ALA A 40 24.56 -2.19 8.10
CA ALA A 40 23.62 -3.16 8.67
C ALA A 40 24.28 -4.21 9.58
N GLY A 41 25.61 -4.31 9.61
CA GLY A 41 26.31 -5.32 10.41
C GLY A 41 25.76 -6.73 10.15
N GLY A 42 25.42 -7.47 11.23
CA GLY A 42 24.87 -8.82 11.14
C GLY A 42 23.51 -8.94 10.45
N ALA A 43 22.78 -7.83 10.26
CA ALA A 43 21.47 -7.81 9.60
C ALA A 43 21.55 -7.57 8.08
N GLU A 44 22.73 -7.36 7.51
CA GLU A 44 22.91 -7.06 6.08
C GLU A 44 22.22 -8.10 5.19
N GLN A 45 22.44 -9.37 5.45
CA GLN A 45 21.85 -10.44 4.64
C GLN A 45 20.33 -10.45 4.70
N VAL A 46 19.74 -10.21 5.88
CA VAL A 46 18.29 -10.14 6.07
C VAL A 46 17.69 -8.94 5.33
N LEU A 47 18.30 -7.75 5.45
CA LEU A 47 17.81 -6.54 4.80
C LEU A 47 17.94 -6.62 3.28
N LYS A 48 19.02 -7.16 2.75
CA LYS A 48 19.16 -7.43 1.31
C LYS A 48 18.14 -8.48 0.84
N GLY A 49 17.88 -9.49 1.65
CA GLY A 49 16.86 -10.48 1.40
C GLY A 49 15.46 -9.87 1.32
N LEU A 50 15.15 -8.86 2.15
CA LEU A 50 13.89 -8.12 2.06
C LEU A 50 13.78 -7.34 0.73
N LEU A 51 14.85 -6.70 0.27
CA LEU A 51 14.86 -6.03 -1.02
C LEU A 51 14.62 -7.03 -2.16
N ALA A 52 15.27 -8.19 -2.10
CA ALA A 52 15.08 -9.26 -3.09
C ALA A 52 13.67 -9.88 -3.04
N ALA A 53 12.99 -9.82 -1.90
CA ALA A 53 11.62 -10.30 -1.71
C ALA A 53 10.56 -9.29 -2.20
N THR A 54 10.93 -8.34 -3.05
CA THR A 54 10.01 -7.40 -3.70
C THR A 54 9.57 -7.95 -5.06
N GLY A 55 8.27 -7.87 -5.37
CA GLY A 55 7.73 -8.29 -6.68
C GLY A 55 6.37 -8.94 -6.61
N THR A 56 6.07 -9.82 -7.58
CA THR A 56 4.79 -10.55 -7.60
C THR A 56 4.60 -11.40 -6.35
N ALA A 57 3.38 -11.49 -5.85
CA ALA A 57 3.09 -11.99 -4.50
C ALA A 57 3.67 -13.38 -4.21
N ARG A 58 3.44 -14.37 -5.07
CA ARG A 58 3.87 -15.76 -4.79
C ARG A 58 5.39 -15.91 -4.64
N PRO A 59 6.23 -15.46 -5.59
CA PRO A 59 7.68 -15.51 -5.44
C PRO A 59 8.20 -14.65 -4.27
N ALA A 60 7.64 -13.45 -4.10
CA ALA A 60 8.04 -12.54 -3.03
C ALA A 60 7.79 -13.14 -1.64
N LEU A 61 6.60 -13.72 -1.41
CA LEU A 61 6.27 -14.39 -0.16
C LEU A 61 7.11 -15.66 0.08
N ALA A 62 7.43 -16.39 -0.98
CA ALA A 62 8.34 -17.54 -0.88
C ALA A 62 9.74 -17.09 -0.46
N ALA A 63 10.29 -16.04 -1.07
CA ALA A 63 11.58 -15.47 -0.69
C ALA A 63 11.55 -14.95 0.76
N LEU A 64 10.52 -14.22 1.15
CA LEU A 64 10.34 -13.69 2.50
C LEU A 64 10.33 -14.83 3.56
N SER A 65 9.74 -15.97 3.24
CA SER A 65 9.66 -17.11 4.14
C SER A 65 11.00 -17.81 4.40
N GLN A 66 12.02 -17.57 3.58
CA GLN A 66 13.35 -18.13 3.74
C GLN A 66 14.28 -17.25 4.60
N LEU A 67 13.83 -16.06 4.96
CA LEU A 67 14.64 -15.15 5.77
C LEU A 67 14.56 -15.53 7.25
N ASP A 68 15.71 -15.53 7.92
CA ASP A 68 15.77 -15.66 9.37
C ASP A 68 15.45 -14.33 10.04
N LEU A 69 14.16 -14.11 10.28
CA LEU A 69 13.63 -12.87 10.82
C LEU A 69 13.58 -12.91 12.35
N PRO A 70 13.87 -11.79 13.04
CA PRO A 70 13.54 -11.63 14.44
C PRO A 70 12.04 -11.87 14.73
N GLU A 71 11.70 -12.20 15.98
CA GLU A 71 10.32 -12.59 16.38
C GLU A 71 9.27 -11.57 15.94
N ASP A 72 9.47 -10.28 16.25
CA ASP A 72 8.53 -9.21 15.90
C ASP A 72 8.40 -9.02 14.37
N ALA A 73 9.50 -9.14 13.65
CA ALA A 73 9.51 -9.07 12.18
C ALA A 73 8.83 -10.30 11.55
N ARG A 74 8.98 -11.47 12.17
CA ARG A 74 8.32 -12.71 11.75
C ARG A 74 6.80 -12.60 11.87
N ALA A 75 6.29 -11.99 12.95
CA ALA A 75 4.87 -11.73 13.13
C ALA A 75 4.32 -10.82 12.01
N ALA A 76 5.02 -9.72 11.67
CA ALA A 76 4.64 -8.83 10.58
C ALA A 76 4.67 -9.53 9.21
N ALA A 77 5.69 -10.33 8.93
CA ALA A 77 5.79 -11.13 7.71
C ALA A 77 4.68 -12.19 7.60
N SER A 78 4.29 -12.80 8.72
CA SER A 78 3.19 -13.76 8.78
C SER A 78 1.84 -13.09 8.47
N ALA A 79 1.57 -11.93 9.06
CA ALA A 79 0.36 -11.15 8.78
C ALA A 79 0.29 -10.73 7.29
N LEU A 80 1.42 -10.29 6.72
CA LEU A 80 1.49 -9.93 5.29
C LEU A 80 1.15 -11.13 4.40
N ARG A 81 1.68 -12.30 4.72
CA ARG A 81 1.40 -13.55 3.98
C ARG A 81 -0.07 -13.95 4.08
N GLU A 82 -0.66 -13.88 5.28
CA GLU A 82 -2.07 -14.19 5.51
C GLU A 82 -2.98 -13.28 4.67
N VAL A 83 -2.80 -11.96 4.79
CA VAL A 83 -3.60 -10.99 4.03
C VAL A 83 -3.42 -11.17 2.53
N ALA A 84 -2.19 -11.38 2.05
CA ALA A 84 -1.96 -11.64 0.63
C ALA A 84 -2.66 -12.93 0.16
N GLY A 85 -2.68 -13.97 0.99
CA GLY A 85 -3.40 -15.21 0.71
C GLY A 85 -4.91 -14.99 0.59
N LEU A 86 -5.49 -14.22 1.51
CA LEU A 86 -6.91 -13.87 1.49
C LEU A 86 -7.27 -13.04 0.24
N VAL A 87 -6.46 -12.06 -0.11
CA VAL A 87 -6.66 -11.22 -1.32
C VAL A 87 -6.59 -12.08 -2.58
N LEU A 88 -5.58 -12.94 -2.72
CA LEU A 88 -5.41 -13.81 -3.88
C LEU A 88 -6.54 -14.85 -4.01
N ALA A 89 -7.13 -15.27 -2.90
CA ALA A 89 -8.27 -16.18 -2.90
C ALA A 89 -9.59 -15.46 -3.27
N ALA A 90 -9.79 -14.25 -2.75
CA ALA A 90 -10.99 -13.46 -2.99
C ALA A 90 -11.02 -12.81 -4.39
N ALA A 91 -9.85 -12.45 -4.94
CA ALA A 91 -9.72 -11.78 -6.22
C ALA A 91 -8.55 -12.39 -7.03
N PRO A 92 -8.74 -13.59 -7.61
CA PRO A 92 -7.66 -14.33 -8.29
C PRO A 92 -7.10 -13.63 -9.53
N ASP A 93 -7.89 -12.76 -10.16
CA ASP A 93 -7.49 -11.98 -11.33
C ASP A 93 -6.71 -10.70 -10.97
N LEU A 94 -6.63 -10.37 -9.69
CA LEU A 94 -5.92 -9.19 -9.24
C LEU A 94 -4.41 -9.43 -9.28
N SER A 95 -3.68 -8.53 -9.93
CA SER A 95 -2.21 -8.52 -9.87
C SER A 95 -1.75 -8.00 -8.52
N VAL A 96 -1.29 -8.90 -7.64
CA VAL A 96 -0.80 -8.55 -6.30
C VAL A 96 0.72 -8.53 -6.30
N THR A 97 1.29 -7.43 -5.82
CA THR A 97 2.73 -7.27 -5.56
C THR A 97 2.99 -7.09 -4.07
N ILE A 98 4.15 -7.55 -3.63
CA ILE A 98 4.66 -7.38 -2.27
C ILE A 98 5.87 -6.47 -2.32
N ASP A 99 5.94 -5.53 -1.40
CA ASP A 99 7.12 -4.72 -1.13
C ASP A 99 7.36 -4.65 0.37
N PRO A 100 8.20 -5.55 0.93
CA PRO A 100 8.40 -5.64 2.37
C PRO A 100 9.04 -4.41 3.00
N VAL A 101 9.72 -3.58 2.19
CA VAL A 101 10.44 -2.40 2.68
C VAL A 101 9.67 -1.10 2.49
N GLU A 102 8.57 -1.12 1.73
CA GLU A 102 7.76 0.08 1.47
C GLU A 102 7.06 0.57 2.73
N ARG A 103 7.16 1.87 2.97
CA ARG A 103 6.63 2.53 4.16
C ARG A 103 6.03 3.91 3.90
N ARG A 104 6.36 4.53 2.78
CA ARG A 104 6.00 5.93 2.52
C ARG A 104 4.50 6.15 2.59
N GLY A 105 4.11 7.13 3.40
CA GLY A 105 2.71 7.49 3.62
C GLY A 105 1.96 6.53 4.55
N PHE A 106 2.67 5.60 5.21
CA PHE A 106 2.10 4.61 6.12
C PHE A 106 2.69 4.68 7.54
N GLU A 107 3.24 5.84 7.93
CA GLU A 107 3.95 6.00 9.20
C GLU A 107 3.08 5.75 10.43
N TYR A 108 1.77 5.96 10.32
CA TYR A 108 0.80 5.71 11.39
C TYR A 108 0.24 4.28 11.39
N GLN A 109 0.58 3.48 10.37
CA GLN A 109 0.03 2.13 10.24
C GLN A 109 0.89 1.11 10.99
N THR A 110 0.21 0.22 11.71
CA THR A 110 0.83 -0.82 12.57
C THR A 110 0.70 -2.24 12.03
N GLY A 111 0.04 -2.39 10.89
CA GLY A 111 -0.19 -3.69 10.27
C GLY A 111 0.10 -3.69 8.77
N VAL A 112 -0.57 -4.60 8.08
CA VAL A 112 -0.48 -4.68 6.62
C VAL A 112 -1.12 -3.47 5.99
N SER A 113 -0.45 -2.93 4.99
CA SER A 113 -0.86 -1.75 4.24
C SER A 113 -0.90 -2.07 2.74
N PHE A 114 -1.68 -1.30 2.00
CA PHE A 114 -1.83 -1.50 0.57
C PHE A 114 -1.99 -0.19 -0.19
N THR A 115 -1.61 -0.23 -1.44
CA THR A 115 -1.89 0.81 -2.43
C THR A 115 -2.55 0.16 -3.64
N LEU A 116 -3.57 0.81 -4.19
CA LEU A 116 -4.30 0.36 -5.38
C LEU A 116 -3.85 1.15 -6.59
N PHE A 117 -3.55 0.42 -7.67
CA PHE A 117 -3.18 0.99 -8.96
C PHE A 117 -4.01 0.36 -10.07
N VAL A 118 -4.12 1.04 -11.20
CA VAL A 118 -4.67 0.50 -12.46
C VAL A 118 -3.78 0.90 -13.62
N GLN A 119 -3.69 0.04 -14.61
CA GLN A 119 -2.94 0.35 -15.82
C GLN A 119 -3.57 1.51 -16.58
N GLY A 120 -2.75 2.38 -17.15
CA GLY A 120 -3.20 3.52 -17.94
C GLY A 120 -3.58 4.77 -17.15
N VAL A 121 -3.69 4.71 -15.83
CA VAL A 121 -3.93 5.88 -14.98
C VAL A 121 -2.67 6.18 -14.16
N ARG A 122 -2.21 7.43 -14.24
CA ARG A 122 -1.07 7.89 -13.45
C ARG A 122 -1.51 8.13 -12.01
N GLY A 123 -0.74 7.59 -11.07
CA GLY A 123 -0.97 7.74 -9.63
C GLY A 123 -1.74 6.57 -9.03
N GLU A 124 -2.05 6.72 -7.77
CA GLU A 124 -2.77 5.74 -6.98
C GLU A 124 -4.29 5.92 -7.14
N LEU A 125 -5.03 4.83 -7.09
CA LEU A 125 -6.50 4.87 -6.96
C LEU A 125 -6.93 5.02 -5.51
N GLY A 126 -6.09 4.57 -4.59
CA GLY A 126 -6.33 4.65 -3.17
C GLY A 126 -5.27 3.89 -2.40
N ARG A 127 -5.29 4.06 -1.09
CA ARG A 127 -4.40 3.37 -0.16
C ARG A 127 -5.10 3.11 1.16
N GLY A 128 -4.62 2.15 1.91
CA GLY A 128 -5.17 1.83 3.21
C GLY A 128 -4.31 0.85 4.00
N GLY A 129 -4.82 0.45 5.15
CA GLY A 129 -4.15 -0.51 6.02
C GLY A 129 -4.75 -0.54 7.41
N ARG A 130 -4.04 -1.20 8.32
CA ARG A 130 -4.38 -1.32 9.72
C ARG A 130 -3.67 -0.23 10.53
N TYR A 131 -4.37 0.39 11.45
CA TYR A 131 -3.85 1.45 12.32
C TYR A 131 -4.53 1.44 13.70
N PRO A 132 -3.86 1.92 14.76
CA PRO A 132 -4.49 2.03 16.07
C PRO A 132 -5.41 3.26 16.11
N LEU A 133 -6.59 3.08 16.67
CA LEU A 133 -7.43 4.21 17.09
C LEU A 133 -6.96 4.68 18.47
N ALA A 134 -6.40 5.86 18.54
CA ALA A 134 -6.08 6.48 19.83
C ALA A 134 -7.37 6.92 20.50
N ALA A 135 -7.86 6.14 21.45
CA ALA A 135 -8.96 6.56 22.32
C ALA A 135 -8.37 7.10 23.63
N ASN A 136 -8.38 8.41 23.80
CA ASN A 136 -8.23 9.18 25.07
C ASN A 136 -7.60 8.43 26.25
N GLY A 137 -6.35 7.89 26.08
CA GLY A 137 -5.60 7.26 27.16
C GLY A 137 -5.97 5.81 27.50
N ALA A 138 -6.90 5.18 26.78
CA ALA A 138 -7.15 3.75 26.84
C ALA A 138 -6.34 3.03 25.74
N SER A 139 -6.05 1.74 25.92
CA SER A 139 -5.49 0.89 24.87
C SER A 139 -6.38 1.00 23.63
N GLY A 140 -5.87 1.61 22.55
CA GLY A 140 -6.65 1.86 21.34
C GLY A 140 -7.08 0.56 20.69
N GLU A 141 -8.28 0.55 20.14
CA GLU A 141 -8.72 -0.53 19.25
C GLU A 141 -7.97 -0.46 17.93
N ASP A 142 -7.67 -1.61 17.35
CA ASP A 142 -7.13 -1.68 16.00
C ASP A 142 -8.25 -1.45 14.98
N ALA A 143 -8.01 -0.58 14.03
CA ALA A 143 -8.91 -0.30 12.93
C ALA A 143 -8.25 -0.63 11.58
N ALA A 144 -9.06 -0.88 10.59
CA ALA A 144 -8.64 -0.94 9.20
C ALA A 144 -9.47 0.04 8.37
N GLY A 145 -8.83 0.73 7.44
CA GLY A 145 -9.51 1.68 6.58
C GLY A 145 -8.73 1.99 5.32
N CYS A 146 -9.39 2.68 4.40
CA CYS A 146 -8.76 3.12 3.18
C CYS A 146 -9.26 4.50 2.76
N THR A 147 -8.40 5.19 2.00
CA THR A 147 -8.73 6.41 1.26
C THR A 147 -8.79 6.06 -0.21
N LEU A 148 -9.86 6.46 -0.90
CA LEU A 148 -10.00 6.36 -2.35
C LEU A 148 -9.88 7.75 -2.98
N TYR A 149 -9.09 7.85 -4.04
CA TYR A 149 -8.87 9.09 -4.78
C TYR A 149 -9.86 9.17 -5.93
N MET A 150 -10.96 9.88 -5.73
CA MET A 150 -12.09 9.91 -6.66
C MET A 150 -11.72 10.45 -8.04
N ASP A 151 -10.80 11.40 -8.13
CA ASP A 151 -10.27 11.91 -9.40
C ASP A 151 -9.51 10.85 -10.21
N SER A 152 -8.73 10.00 -9.53
CA SER A 152 -8.04 8.86 -10.15
C SER A 152 -9.02 7.74 -10.53
N LEU A 153 -10.00 7.46 -9.67
CA LEU A 153 -11.04 6.47 -9.93
C LEU A 153 -11.89 6.86 -11.15
N LEU A 154 -12.30 8.12 -11.26
CA LEU A 154 -13.08 8.59 -12.41
C LEU A 154 -12.29 8.49 -13.73
N ARG A 155 -10.97 8.58 -13.70
CA ARG A 155 -10.12 8.32 -14.88
C ARG A 155 -9.97 6.83 -15.20
N ALA A 156 -10.11 5.97 -14.19
CA ALA A 156 -9.96 4.52 -14.33
C ALA A 156 -11.23 3.83 -14.81
N VAL A 157 -12.39 4.34 -14.41
CA VAL A 157 -13.69 3.78 -14.80
C VAL A 157 -13.99 4.23 -16.23
N PRO A 158 -14.37 3.31 -17.14
CA PRO A 158 -14.87 3.71 -18.45
C PRO A 158 -16.00 4.71 -18.28
N GLY A 159 -15.93 5.83 -19.00
CA GLY A 159 -16.99 6.81 -19.00
C GLY A 159 -18.32 6.12 -19.37
N GLY A 160 -19.36 6.34 -18.57
CA GLY A 160 -20.71 5.92 -18.96
C GLY A 160 -21.06 6.50 -20.33
N GLU A 161 -22.02 5.90 -21.02
CA GLU A 161 -22.55 6.49 -22.25
C GLU A 161 -22.89 7.95 -21.96
N ALA A 162 -22.34 8.84 -22.78
CA ALA A 162 -22.63 10.26 -22.63
C ALA A 162 -24.15 10.44 -22.76
N GLU A 163 -24.79 10.94 -21.73
CA GLU A 163 -26.20 11.31 -21.81
C GLU A 163 -26.39 12.19 -23.02
N LYS A 164 -27.40 11.88 -23.85
CA LYS A 164 -27.74 12.67 -24.99
C LYS A 164 -28.10 14.05 -24.52
N ARG A 165 -27.25 15.03 -24.80
CA ARG A 165 -27.53 16.42 -24.48
C ARG A 165 -28.40 17.01 -25.58
N ILE A 166 -29.55 17.58 -25.23
CA ILE A 166 -30.43 18.29 -26.13
C ILE A 166 -30.13 19.77 -26.00
N PHE A 167 -29.81 20.41 -27.13
CA PHE A 167 -29.66 21.86 -27.16
C PHE A 167 -31.04 22.52 -27.23
N LEU A 168 -31.37 23.34 -26.24
CA LEU A 168 -32.58 24.12 -26.20
C LEU A 168 -32.24 25.57 -26.61
N PRO A 169 -32.71 26.04 -27.79
CA PRO A 169 -32.54 27.44 -28.20
C PRO A 169 -33.13 28.42 -27.19
N TYR A 170 -32.56 29.62 -27.13
CA TYR A 170 -33.13 30.69 -26.34
C TYR A 170 -34.55 30.97 -26.80
N GLY A 171 -35.49 31.10 -25.86
CA GLY A 171 -36.92 31.30 -26.16
C GLY A 171 -37.74 30.01 -26.30
N THR A 172 -37.16 28.82 -26.10
CA THR A 172 -37.94 27.58 -26.02
C THR A 172 -38.94 27.66 -24.88
N ALA A 173 -40.19 27.34 -25.17
CA ALA A 173 -41.27 27.38 -24.19
C ALA A 173 -40.95 26.42 -22.99
N PRO A 174 -41.18 26.84 -21.74
CA PRO A 174 -40.85 26.02 -20.55
C PRO A 174 -41.49 24.63 -20.55
N ALA A 175 -42.70 24.51 -21.10
CA ALA A 175 -43.38 23.19 -21.19
C ALA A 175 -42.62 22.23 -22.12
N VAL A 176 -42.19 22.70 -23.30
CA VAL A 176 -41.37 21.88 -24.24
C VAL A 176 -40.03 21.53 -23.65
N ALA A 177 -39.40 22.45 -22.91
CA ALA A 177 -38.13 22.17 -22.23
C ALA A 177 -38.30 21.13 -21.11
N ALA A 178 -39.44 21.09 -20.45
CA ALA A 178 -39.74 20.09 -19.41
C ALA A 178 -39.97 18.69 -20.01
N GLU A 179 -40.72 18.60 -21.12
CA GLU A 179 -40.95 17.35 -21.84
C GLU A 179 -39.62 16.72 -22.31
N LEU A 180 -38.76 17.54 -22.95
CA LEU A 180 -37.44 17.07 -23.45
C LEU A 180 -36.43 16.70 -22.36
N ARG A 181 -36.69 17.02 -21.11
CA ARG A 181 -35.86 16.58 -19.96
C ARG A 181 -36.38 15.32 -19.29
N ALA A 182 -37.61 14.94 -19.60
CA ALA A 182 -38.26 13.75 -19.00
C ALA A 182 -37.97 12.47 -19.76
N ASP A 183 -37.49 12.57 -21.01
CA ASP A 183 -37.00 11.45 -21.86
C ASP A 183 -35.48 11.23 -21.65
#